data_3de2b9b3aed051abf509f1096917833b
#
_entry.id   3de2b9b3aed051abf509f1096917833b
#
_cell.length_a   1.000
_cell.length_b   1.000
_cell.length_c   1.000
_cell.angle_alpha   90.00
_cell.angle_beta   90.00
_cell.angle_gamma   90.00
#
_symmetry.space_group_name_H-M   'P 1'
#
loop_
_entity.id
_entity.type
_entity.pdbx_description
1 polymer ?
#
loop_
_entity_poly.entity_id
_entity_poly.type
_entity_poly.pdbx_seq_one_letter_code
_entity_poly.pdbx_strand_id
1 'polypeptide(L)'
;MAKTPTKSRRNSLHLTQHAKQRLSDRGLWPVLGQIANIAHHPCAPRFRDLSSDGRPVERVEMDGVCLIIARPAKGASLTLLTVHAGSEDGPRARARIIAISRNLNGKNAA
;
A
#
# COMPACT_ATOMS: atom_id res chain seq x y z
N MET A 1 -7.31 -23.15 -16.18
CA MET A 1 -7.04 -22.88 -15.98
C MET A 1 -6.63 -22.25 -15.32
N ALA A 2 -6.34 -21.94 -15.11
CA ALA A 2 -6.07 -21.36 -14.68
C ALA A 2 -5.27 -20.82 -14.21
N LYS A 3 -4.87 -20.36 -14.07
CA LYS A 3 -4.24 -19.87 -13.63
C LYS A 3 -3.95 -19.05 -13.04
N THR A 4 -3.59 -18.81 -12.87
CA THR A 4 -3.38 -18.11 -12.41
C THR A 4 -2.78 -17.55 -11.56
N PRO A 5 -2.60 -17.35 -11.28
CA PRO A 5 -2.06 -16.35 -10.71
C PRO A 5 -1.16 -16.24 -9.62
N THR A 6 -0.05 -16.78 -9.74
CA THR A 6 1.05 -16.58 -8.84
C THR A 6 1.48 -15.13 -8.79
N LYS A 7 1.33 -14.43 -9.86
CA LYS A 7 1.65 -13.02 -9.89
C LYS A 7 0.81 -12.22 -8.93
N SER A 8 -0.46 -12.56 -8.87
CA SER A 8 -1.38 -11.87 -7.97
C SER A 8 -0.97 -12.00 -6.53
N ARG A 9 -0.38 -13.13 -6.17
CA ARG A 9 0.04 -13.35 -4.80
C ARG A 9 1.15 -12.43 -4.37
N ARG A 10 2.05 -12.08 -5.28
CA ARG A 10 3.16 -11.19 -4.93
C ARG A 10 2.69 -9.85 -4.45
N ASN A 11 1.60 -9.39 -5.03
CA ASN A 11 1.06 -8.08 -4.70
C ASN A 11 -0.24 -8.19 -3.95
N SER A 12 -0.48 -9.35 -3.31
CA SER A 12 -1.71 -9.51 -2.55
C SER A 12 -1.67 -8.61 -1.31
N LEU A 13 -2.80 -8.00 -1.04
CA LEU A 13 -2.93 -7.07 0.06
C LEU A 13 -4.31 -7.27 0.66
N HIS A 14 -4.33 -7.69 1.92
CA HIS A 14 -5.58 -7.78 2.65
C HIS A 14 -5.98 -6.39 3.12
N LEU A 15 -7.28 -6.13 3.15
CA LEU A 15 -7.78 -4.82 3.54
C LEU A 15 -8.65 -4.98 4.79
N THR A 16 -8.37 -4.19 5.81
CA THR A 16 -9.28 -4.10 6.95
C THR A 16 -10.51 -3.29 6.55
N GLN A 17 -11.56 -3.35 7.36
CA GLN A 17 -12.74 -2.51 7.12
C GLN A 17 -12.38 -1.03 7.12
N HIS A 18 -11.51 -0.63 8.02
CA HIS A 18 -11.05 0.75 8.08
C HIS A 18 -10.31 1.13 6.80
N ALA A 19 -9.45 0.24 6.28
CA ALA A 19 -8.74 0.51 5.03
C ALA A 19 -9.71 0.66 3.87
N LYS A 20 -10.71 -0.21 3.79
CA LYS A 20 -11.73 -0.13 2.75
C LYS A 20 -12.48 1.19 2.82
N GLN A 21 -12.81 1.62 4.04
CA GLN A 21 -13.49 2.89 4.24
C GLN A 21 -12.62 4.05 3.77
N ARG A 22 -11.33 4.03 4.08
CA ARG A 22 -10.42 5.09 3.64
C ARG A 22 -10.27 5.12 2.13
N LEU A 23 -10.18 3.94 1.51
CA LEU A 23 -10.11 3.87 0.05
C LEU A 23 -11.34 4.50 -0.59
N SER A 24 -12.51 4.24 -0.04
CA SER A 24 -13.76 4.84 -0.52
C SER A 24 -13.78 6.34 -0.28
N ASP A 25 -13.46 6.76 0.94
CA ASP A 25 -13.54 8.17 1.33
C ASP A 25 -12.61 9.05 0.49
N ARG A 26 -11.48 8.50 0.08
CA ARG A 26 -10.47 9.26 -0.64
C ARG A 26 -10.46 8.97 -2.14
N GLY A 27 -11.37 8.12 -2.60
CA GLY A 27 -11.47 7.80 -4.02
C GLY A 27 -10.25 7.05 -4.55
N LEU A 28 -9.70 6.12 -3.76
CA LEU A 28 -8.45 5.44 -4.10
C LEU A 28 -8.61 4.02 -4.61
N TRP A 29 -9.85 3.51 -4.71
CA TRP A 29 -10.05 2.16 -5.22
C TRP A 29 -9.42 1.92 -6.61
N PRO A 30 -9.49 2.89 -7.55
CA PRO A 30 -8.91 2.65 -8.88
C PRO A 30 -7.40 2.43 -8.87
N VAL A 31 -6.71 2.84 -7.81
CA VAL A 31 -5.24 2.69 -7.72
C VAL A 31 -4.83 1.65 -6.69
N LEU A 32 -5.73 0.76 -6.33
CA LEU A 32 -5.41 -0.28 -5.33
C LEU A 32 -4.21 -1.12 -5.77
N GLY A 33 -4.09 -1.42 -7.05
CA GLY A 33 -2.95 -2.16 -7.58
C GLY A 33 -1.63 -1.44 -7.33
N GLN A 34 -1.61 -0.13 -7.52
CA GLN A 34 -0.42 0.67 -7.27
C GLN A 34 -0.12 0.75 -5.78
N ILE A 35 -1.14 0.84 -4.93
CA ILE A 35 -0.96 0.81 -3.48
C ILE A 35 -0.32 -0.51 -3.07
N ALA A 36 -0.80 -1.63 -3.60
CA ALA A 36 -0.23 -2.93 -3.31
C ALA A 36 1.24 -3.01 -3.76
N ASN A 37 1.54 -2.47 -4.93
CA ASN A 37 2.91 -2.43 -5.42
C ASN A 37 3.83 -1.65 -4.47
N ILE A 38 3.38 -0.50 -4.00
CA ILE A 38 4.15 0.30 -3.04
C ILE A 38 4.34 -0.47 -1.74
N ALA A 39 3.28 -1.09 -1.24
CA ALA A 39 3.32 -1.82 0.01
C ALA A 39 4.34 -2.97 -0.01
N HIS A 40 4.47 -3.64 -1.14
CA HIS A 40 5.39 -4.78 -1.28
C HIS A 40 6.76 -4.40 -1.82
N HIS A 41 6.95 -3.18 -2.29
CA HIS A 41 8.16 -2.82 -3.02
C HIS A 41 9.36 -2.70 -2.08
N PRO A 42 10.48 -3.37 -2.39
CA PRO A 42 11.64 -3.35 -1.51
C PRO A 42 12.32 -1.99 -1.40
N CYS A 43 12.12 -1.11 -2.37
CA CYS A 43 12.72 0.23 -2.36
C CYS A 43 11.86 1.27 -1.66
N ALA A 44 10.65 0.94 -1.24
CA ALA A 44 9.80 1.90 -0.55
C ALA A 44 10.29 2.08 0.89
N PRO A 45 10.49 3.32 1.35
CA PRO A 45 10.95 3.57 2.72
C PRO A 45 9.96 3.04 3.74
N ARG A 46 10.47 2.30 4.73
CA ARG A 46 9.67 1.67 5.75
C ARG A 46 10.16 2.04 7.11
N PHE A 47 9.24 2.28 8.02
CA PHE A 47 9.54 2.62 9.40
C PHE A 47 8.73 1.74 10.32
N ARG A 48 9.35 1.24 11.36
CA ARG A 48 8.61 0.50 12.38
C ARG A 48 7.86 1.46 13.26
N ASP A 49 6.66 1.07 13.63
CA ASP A 49 5.81 1.92 14.44
C ASP A 49 4.84 1.03 15.23
N LEU A 50 4.04 1.65 16.06
CA LEU A 50 2.99 0.97 16.79
C LEU A 50 1.65 1.57 16.39
N SER A 51 0.65 0.72 16.27
CA SER A 51 -0.71 1.18 16.07
C SER A 51 -1.25 1.82 17.35
N SER A 52 -2.41 2.43 17.27
CA SER A 52 -3.02 3.07 18.44
C SER A 52 -3.27 2.09 19.58
N ASP A 53 -3.45 0.80 19.28
CA ASP A 53 -3.65 -0.22 20.30
C ASP A 53 -2.36 -0.95 20.67
N GLY A 54 -1.21 -0.42 20.27
CA GLY A 54 0.09 -0.92 20.67
C GLY A 54 0.63 -2.09 19.86
N ARG A 55 0.02 -2.44 18.75
CA ARG A 55 0.50 -3.55 17.90
C ARG A 55 1.60 -3.07 16.97
N PRO A 56 2.59 -3.93 16.70
CA PRO A 56 3.64 -3.57 15.75
C PRO A 56 3.08 -3.42 14.34
N VAL A 57 3.43 -2.32 13.69
CA VAL A 57 3.06 -2.06 12.30
C VAL A 57 4.26 -1.50 11.55
N GLU A 58 4.16 -1.47 10.23
CA GLU A 58 5.12 -0.79 9.38
C GLU A 58 4.43 0.40 8.75
N ARG A 59 5.15 1.51 8.69
CA ARG A 59 4.68 2.70 8.01
C ARG A 59 5.53 2.87 6.76
N VAL A 60 4.87 2.91 5.60
CA VAL A 60 5.55 3.14 4.32
C VAL A 60 5.19 4.55 3.89
N GLU A 61 6.18 5.42 3.81
CA GLU A 61 5.95 6.84 3.50
C GLU A 61 6.80 7.29 2.34
N MET A 62 6.18 7.92 1.36
CA MET A 62 6.85 8.55 0.24
C MET A 62 5.97 9.67 -0.29
N ASP A 63 6.58 10.82 -0.54
CA ASP A 63 5.92 11.93 -1.25
C ASP A 63 4.53 12.27 -0.73
N GLY A 64 4.38 12.26 0.59
CA GLY A 64 3.11 12.59 1.22
C GLY A 64 2.11 11.47 1.29
N VAL A 65 2.42 10.30 0.73
CA VAL A 65 1.56 9.12 0.85
C VAL A 65 2.07 8.25 1.98
N CYS A 66 1.16 7.82 2.84
CA CYS A 66 1.49 6.97 3.97
C CYS A 66 0.58 5.75 3.98
N LEU A 67 1.18 4.57 4.05
CA LEU A 67 0.47 3.31 4.21
C LEU A 67 0.83 2.74 5.56
N ILE A 68 -0.16 2.34 6.33
CA ILE A 68 0.07 1.62 7.60
C ILE A 68 -0.26 0.16 7.34
N ILE A 69 0.71 -0.71 7.56
CA ILE A 69 0.65 -2.10 7.16
C ILE A 69 0.96 -3.00 8.35
N ALA A 70 0.19 -4.04 8.53
CA ALA A 70 0.51 -5.10 9.47
C ALA A 70 1.15 -6.24 8.69
N ARG A 71 2.28 -6.72 9.18
CA ARG A 71 2.99 -7.82 8.55
C ARG A 71 2.77 -9.08 9.38
N PRO A 72 2.22 -10.13 8.81
CA PRO A 72 2.03 -11.36 9.55
C PRO A 72 3.39 -11.99 9.88
N ALA A 73 3.41 -12.82 10.91
CA ALA A 73 4.61 -13.52 11.32
C ALA A 73 5.15 -14.40 10.20
N LYS A 74 4.27 -14.98 9.43
CA LYS A 74 4.64 -15.84 8.32
C LYS A 74 3.76 -15.52 7.13
N GLY A 75 4.29 -15.82 5.96
CA GLY A 75 3.53 -15.66 4.74
C GLY A 75 3.91 -14.40 4.00
N ALA A 76 3.39 -14.28 2.80
CA ALA A 76 3.73 -13.22 1.88
C ALA A 76 2.74 -12.07 1.87
N SER A 77 1.56 -12.28 2.43
CA SER A 77 0.50 -11.27 2.36
C SER A 77 0.69 -10.21 3.43
N LEU A 78 0.42 -8.99 3.05
CA LEU A 78 0.41 -7.85 3.97
C LEU A 78 -1.03 -7.42 4.19
N THR A 79 -1.30 -6.78 5.31
CA THR A 79 -2.61 -6.23 5.60
C THR A 79 -2.53 -4.72 5.68
N LEU A 80 -3.28 -4.04 4.84
CA LEU A 80 -3.36 -2.59 4.86
C LEU A 80 -4.36 -2.18 5.95
N LEU A 81 -3.89 -1.39 6.90
CA LEU A 81 -4.72 -0.93 8.00
C LEU A 81 -5.34 0.43 7.68
N THR A 82 -4.58 1.28 7.02
CA THR A 82 -5.08 2.58 6.59
C THR A 82 -4.15 3.17 5.53
N VAL A 83 -4.64 4.17 4.82
CA VAL A 83 -3.90 4.87 3.78
C VAL A 83 -4.27 6.34 3.80
N HIS A 84 -3.26 7.18 3.66
CA HIS A 84 -3.52 8.59 3.44
C HIS A 84 -2.59 9.18 2.41
N ALA A 85 -3.02 10.26 1.78
CA ALA A 85 -2.24 10.99 0.80
C ALA A 85 -2.13 12.46 1.19
N GLY A 86 -1.83 12.69 2.47
CA GLY A 86 -1.74 14.02 3.04
C GLY A 86 -3.09 14.70 2.99
N SER A 87 -3.13 15.92 2.50
CA SER A 87 -4.37 16.66 2.36
C SER A 87 -5.07 16.41 1.03
N GLU A 88 -4.50 15.56 0.19
CA GLU A 88 -5.05 15.30 -1.15
C GLU A 88 -5.96 14.10 -1.15
N ASP A 89 -6.94 14.10 -2.02
CA ASP A 89 -7.80 12.96 -2.27
C ASP A 89 -8.25 13.00 -3.74
N GLY A 90 -9.03 12.01 -4.16
CA GLY A 90 -9.54 11.95 -5.52
C GLY A 90 -8.44 11.91 -6.57
N PRO A 91 -8.62 12.64 -7.68
CA PRO A 91 -7.68 12.57 -8.81
C PRO A 91 -6.23 12.92 -8.47
N ARG A 92 -6.02 13.87 -7.58
CA ARG A 92 -4.66 14.27 -7.20
C ARG A 92 -3.97 13.19 -6.40
N ALA A 93 -4.68 12.59 -5.45
CA ALA A 93 -4.13 11.50 -4.67
C ALA A 93 -3.81 10.30 -5.55
N ARG A 94 -4.72 9.97 -6.48
CA ARG A 94 -4.49 8.87 -7.41
C ARG A 94 -3.26 9.12 -8.28
N ALA A 95 -3.13 10.33 -8.81
CA ALA A 95 -1.97 10.66 -9.65
C ALA A 95 -0.67 10.54 -8.88
N ARG A 96 -0.66 10.96 -7.62
CA ARG A 96 0.52 10.86 -6.76
C ARG A 96 0.89 9.40 -6.51
N ILE A 97 -0.08 8.56 -6.21
CA ILE A 97 0.15 7.14 -5.96
C ILE A 97 0.68 6.45 -7.22
N ILE A 98 0.12 6.77 -8.38
CA ILE A 98 0.59 6.22 -9.64
C ILE A 98 2.05 6.62 -9.90
N ALA A 99 2.37 7.89 -9.66
CA ALA A 99 3.72 8.38 -9.87
C ALA A 99 4.74 7.70 -8.94
N ILE A 100 4.37 7.52 -7.68
CA ILE A 100 5.24 6.84 -6.71
C ILE A 100 5.49 5.39 -7.14
N SER A 101 4.44 4.68 -7.50
CA SER A 101 4.53 3.29 -7.93
C SER A 101 5.44 3.16 -9.16
N ARG A 102 5.28 4.06 -10.11
CA ARG A 102 6.07 4.08 -11.34
C ARG A 102 7.55 4.35 -11.03
N ASN A 103 7.82 5.29 -10.15
CA ASN A 103 9.18 5.61 -9.76
C ASN A 103 9.87 4.44 -9.07
N LEU A 104 9.15 3.74 -8.19
CA LEU A 104 9.71 2.58 -7.52
C LEU A 104 10.04 1.47 -8.52
N ASN A 105 9.16 1.26 -9.48
CA ASN A 105 9.40 0.24 -10.51
C ASN A 105 10.61 0.60 -11.37
N GLY A 106 10.79 1.87 -11.66
CA GLY A 106 11.96 2.35 -12.39
C GLY A 106 13.26 2.08 -11.65
N LYS A 107 13.28 2.34 -10.35
CA LYS A 107 14.45 2.04 -9.52
C LYS A 107 14.74 0.56 -9.49
N ASN A 108 13.70 -0.25 -9.39
CA ASN A 108 13.85 -1.69 -9.34
C ASN A 108 14.39 -2.23 -10.68
N ALA A 109 14.02 -1.62 -11.76
CA ALA A 109 14.44 -2.04 -13.09
C ALA A 109 15.90 -1.66 -13.36
N ALA A 110 16.39 -0.68 -12.68
CA ALA A 110 17.78 -0.27 -12.84
C ALA A 110 18.70 -1.21 -12.10
#